data_ee2f4e1db0864980351f66fd41ccc27c
#
_entry.id   ee2f4e1db0864980351f66fd41ccc27c
#
_cell.length_a   1.000
_cell.length_b   1.000
_cell.length_c   1.000
_cell.angle_alpha   90.00
_cell.angle_beta   90.00
_cell.angle_gamma   90.00
#
_symmetry.space_group_name_H-M   'P 1'
#
loop_
_entity.id
_entity.type
_entity.pdbx_description
1 polymer ?
#
loop_
_entity_poly.entity_id
_entity_poly.type
_entity_poly.pdbx_seq_one_letter_code
_entity_poly.pdbx_strand_id
1 'polypeptide(L)'
;MLHENLRLKRKERGLSQEELASRLHVVRQTISKWEKGMSVPDSEQLIKIAVILETTVSELLGTKVENEEEPDRLAKELSRINTQLAIRNHRMRRVLKIIAVALLVFVALIFAIMA
;
A
#
# COMPACT_ATOMS: atom_id res chain seq x y z
N MET A 1 -7.29 -11.33 -17.97
CA MET A 1 -8.40 -10.54 -18.50
C MET A 1 -8.87 -9.56 -17.46
N LEU A 2 -9.29 -8.39 -17.84
CA LEU A 2 -9.68 -7.33 -16.92
C LEU A 2 -10.79 -7.76 -15.94
N HIS A 3 -11.86 -8.38 -16.45
CA HIS A 3 -12.99 -8.78 -15.62
C HIS A 3 -12.61 -9.78 -14.52
N GLU A 4 -11.77 -10.73 -14.82
CA GLU A 4 -11.26 -11.70 -13.83
C GLU A 4 -10.33 -11.05 -12.81
N ASN A 5 -9.41 -10.22 -13.28
CA ASN A 5 -8.45 -9.53 -12.43
C ASN A 5 -9.14 -8.53 -11.49
N LEU A 6 -10.14 -7.82 -11.98
CA LEU A 6 -10.96 -6.93 -11.17
C LEU A 6 -11.63 -7.67 -10.01
N ARG A 7 -12.25 -8.80 -10.30
CA ARG A 7 -12.91 -9.66 -9.31
C ARG A 7 -11.91 -10.19 -8.28
N LEU A 8 -10.76 -10.71 -8.74
CA LEU A 8 -9.71 -11.24 -7.86
C LEU A 8 -9.16 -10.17 -6.93
N LYS A 9 -8.79 -9.01 -7.47
CA LYS A 9 -8.25 -7.90 -6.68
C LYS A 9 -9.27 -7.35 -5.68
N ARG A 10 -10.53 -7.27 -6.07
CA ARG A 10 -11.60 -6.88 -5.16
C ARG A 10 -11.71 -7.86 -3.97
N LYS A 11 -11.71 -9.16 -4.24
CA LYS A 11 -11.79 -10.21 -3.21
C LYS A 11 -10.55 -10.22 -2.30
N GLU A 12 -9.37 -10.03 -2.86
CA GLU A 12 -8.14 -9.91 -2.09
C GLU A 12 -8.19 -8.77 -1.08
N ARG A 13 -8.89 -7.67 -1.40
CA ARG A 13 -9.11 -6.54 -0.50
C ARG A 13 -10.28 -6.73 0.46
N GLY A 14 -10.98 -7.83 0.38
CA GLY A 14 -12.14 -8.11 1.21
C GLY A 14 -13.34 -7.20 0.95
N LEU A 15 -13.43 -6.61 -0.24
CA LEU A 15 -14.50 -5.72 -0.62
C LEU A 15 -15.63 -6.49 -1.32
N SER A 16 -16.88 -6.17 -0.97
CA SER A 16 -18.04 -6.61 -1.74
C SER A 16 -18.20 -5.79 -3.02
N GLN A 17 -18.97 -6.27 -3.97
CA GLN A 17 -19.33 -5.50 -5.16
C GLN A 17 -20.00 -4.16 -4.79
N GLU A 18 -20.86 -4.19 -3.79
CA GLU A 18 -21.57 -3.02 -3.28
C GLU A 18 -20.65 -2.00 -2.64
N GLU A 19 -19.66 -2.45 -1.85
CA GLU A 19 -18.66 -1.57 -1.25
C GLU A 19 -17.78 -0.90 -2.31
N LEU A 20 -17.33 -1.66 -3.29
CA LEU A 20 -16.54 -1.10 -4.40
C LEU A 20 -17.38 -0.09 -5.21
N ALA A 21 -18.62 -0.43 -5.52
CA ALA A 21 -19.55 0.46 -6.21
C ALA A 21 -19.75 1.78 -5.45
N SER A 22 -19.93 1.71 -4.14
CA SER A 22 -20.07 2.88 -3.28
C SER A 22 -18.84 3.78 -3.35
N ARG A 23 -17.64 3.22 -3.30
CA ARG A 23 -16.39 3.98 -3.39
C ARG A 23 -16.18 4.64 -4.75
N LEU A 24 -16.68 4.02 -5.81
CA LEU A 24 -16.61 4.53 -7.18
C LEU A 24 -17.77 5.44 -7.55
N HIS A 25 -18.75 5.59 -6.67
CA HIS A 25 -20.01 6.34 -6.94
C HIS A 25 -20.78 5.79 -8.14
N VAL A 26 -20.82 4.47 -8.28
CA VAL A 26 -21.60 3.75 -9.28
C VAL A 26 -22.54 2.75 -8.60
N VAL A 27 -23.49 2.23 -9.32
CA VAL A 27 -24.38 1.19 -8.80
C VAL A 27 -23.73 -0.20 -8.85
N ARG A 28 -24.12 -1.09 -7.94
CA ARG A 28 -23.60 -2.45 -7.87
C ARG A 28 -23.67 -3.20 -9.20
N GLN A 29 -24.75 -3.01 -9.96
CA GLN A 29 -24.93 -3.64 -11.26
C GLN A 29 -23.82 -3.29 -12.25
N THR A 30 -23.27 -2.10 -12.17
CA THR A 30 -22.12 -1.68 -12.99
C THR A 30 -20.91 -2.53 -12.69
N ILE A 31 -20.58 -2.72 -11.42
CA ILE A 31 -19.47 -3.61 -11.00
C ILE A 31 -19.72 -5.05 -11.48
N SER A 32 -20.92 -5.55 -11.29
CA SER A 32 -21.29 -6.90 -11.72
C SER A 32 -21.10 -7.09 -13.23
N LYS A 33 -21.48 -6.11 -14.04
CA LYS A 33 -21.28 -6.15 -15.50
C LYS A 33 -19.80 -6.15 -15.87
N TRP A 34 -19.00 -5.34 -15.21
CA TRP A 34 -17.55 -5.30 -15.43
C TRP A 34 -16.88 -6.65 -15.10
N GLU A 35 -17.28 -7.26 -13.98
CA GLU A 35 -16.74 -8.55 -13.55
C GLU A 35 -17.19 -9.73 -14.42
N LYS A 36 -18.32 -9.60 -15.09
CA LYS A 36 -18.83 -10.59 -16.05
C LYS A 36 -18.29 -10.39 -17.48
N GLY A 37 -17.54 -9.32 -17.72
CA GLY A 37 -17.05 -8.97 -19.03
C GLY A 37 -18.12 -8.43 -19.98
N MET A 38 -19.29 -8.03 -19.46
CA MET A 38 -20.38 -7.47 -20.24
C MET A 38 -20.19 -6.00 -20.62
N SER A 39 -19.41 -5.29 -19.84
CA SER A 39 -19.00 -3.91 -20.09
C SER A 39 -17.59 -3.66 -19.54
N VAL A 40 -17.01 -2.56 -19.92
CA VAL A 40 -15.64 -2.18 -19.52
C VAL A 40 -15.68 -0.82 -18.87
N PRO A 41 -15.00 -0.59 -17.74
CA PRO A 41 -14.86 0.74 -17.18
C PRO A 41 -14.05 1.64 -18.12
N ASP A 42 -14.36 2.94 -18.12
CA ASP A 42 -13.56 3.91 -18.84
C ASP A 42 -12.19 4.13 -18.17
N SER A 43 -11.33 4.90 -18.82
CA SER A 43 -9.96 5.12 -18.31
C SER A 43 -9.94 5.81 -16.95
N GLU A 44 -10.84 6.74 -16.69
CA GLU A 44 -10.96 7.41 -15.41
C GLU A 44 -11.38 6.44 -14.30
N GLN A 45 -12.36 5.59 -14.57
CA GLN A 45 -12.82 4.56 -13.64
C GLN A 45 -11.73 3.53 -13.37
N LEU A 46 -10.98 3.11 -14.38
CA LEU A 46 -9.85 2.19 -14.24
C LEU A 46 -8.78 2.73 -13.28
N ILE A 47 -8.46 4.00 -13.40
CA ILE A 47 -7.49 4.66 -12.51
C ILE A 47 -8.00 4.67 -11.06
N LYS A 48 -9.27 5.00 -10.85
CA LYS A 48 -9.90 4.99 -9.52
C LYS A 48 -9.94 3.58 -8.92
N ILE A 49 -10.28 2.58 -9.71
CA ILE A 49 -10.28 1.17 -9.30
C ILE A 49 -8.88 0.75 -8.88
N ALA A 50 -7.86 1.08 -9.64
CA ALA A 50 -6.47 0.76 -9.33
C ALA A 50 -6.03 1.37 -8.00
N VAL A 51 -6.41 2.60 -7.72
CA VAL A 51 -6.13 3.27 -6.44
C VAL A 51 -6.85 2.59 -5.29
N ILE A 52 -8.14 2.30 -5.42
CA ILE A 52 -8.95 1.68 -4.35
C ILE A 52 -8.46 0.26 -4.05
N LEU A 53 -8.14 -0.51 -5.07
CA LEU A 53 -7.67 -1.89 -4.92
C LEU A 53 -6.16 -1.99 -4.68
N GLU A 54 -5.46 -0.86 -4.59
CA GLU A 54 -4.01 -0.79 -4.37
C GLU A 54 -3.22 -1.62 -5.39
N THR A 55 -3.61 -1.53 -6.64
CA THR A 55 -2.99 -2.22 -7.77
C THR A 55 -2.66 -1.21 -8.87
N THR A 56 -2.11 -1.69 -9.97
CA THR A 56 -1.86 -0.88 -11.16
C THR A 56 -2.87 -1.17 -12.26
N VAL A 57 -3.09 -0.21 -13.15
CA VAL A 57 -3.94 -0.42 -14.34
C VAL A 57 -3.37 -1.55 -15.20
N SER A 58 -2.06 -1.65 -15.31
CA SER A 58 -1.38 -2.73 -16.05
C SER A 58 -1.69 -4.12 -15.47
N GLU A 59 -1.69 -4.26 -14.15
CA GLU A 59 -2.06 -5.51 -13.49
C GLU A 59 -3.53 -5.86 -13.71
N LEU A 60 -4.42 -4.88 -13.65
CA LEU A 60 -5.84 -5.08 -13.92
C LEU A 60 -6.07 -5.54 -15.36
N LEU A 61 -5.37 -4.97 -16.32
CA LEU A 61 -5.47 -5.33 -17.73
C LEU A 61 -4.76 -6.65 -18.07
N GLY A 62 -3.95 -7.18 -17.15
CA GLY A 62 -3.18 -8.40 -17.38
C GLY A 62 -2.04 -8.22 -18.38
N THR A 63 -1.68 -6.99 -18.70
CA THR A 63 -0.52 -6.70 -19.53
C THR A 63 0.74 -6.73 -18.68
N LYS A 64 1.61 -7.69 -18.95
CA LYS A 64 2.99 -7.61 -18.47
C LYS A 64 3.65 -6.49 -19.26
N VAL A 65 3.83 -5.36 -18.61
CA VAL A 65 4.67 -4.31 -19.19
C VAL A 65 6.12 -4.79 -19.02
N GLU A 66 6.62 -5.50 -20.02
CA GLU A 66 8.04 -5.66 -20.22
C GLU A 66 8.60 -4.32 -20.70
N ASN A 67 8.66 -3.36 -19.79
CA ASN A 67 9.34 -2.12 -20.09
C ASN A 67 10.81 -2.28 -19.76
N GLU A 68 11.63 -2.02 -20.72
CA GLU A 68 13.08 -1.85 -20.62
C GLU A 68 13.49 -0.70 -19.66
N GLU A 69 12.53 -0.13 -18.94
CA GLU A 69 12.70 0.94 -17.94
C GLU A 69 12.73 0.41 -16.49
N GLU A 70 13.07 -0.86 -16.29
CA GLU A 70 13.18 -1.48 -14.97
C GLU A 70 14.12 -0.76 -13.98
N PRO A 71 15.27 -0.19 -14.38
CA PRO A 71 16.15 0.44 -13.41
C PRO A 71 15.53 1.64 -12.69
N ASP A 72 14.67 2.39 -13.36
CA ASP A 72 14.01 3.56 -12.78
C ASP A 72 12.86 3.20 -11.80
N ARG A 73 12.17 2.11 -12.07
CA ARG A 73 11.12 1.60 -11.16
C ARG A 73 11.70 1.02 -9.88
N LEU A 74 12.77 0.24 -10.00
CA LEU A 74 13.50 -0.32 -8.85
C LEU A 74 14.08 0.80 -7.99
N ALA A 75 14.61 1.86 -8.59
CA ALA A 75 15.10 3.03 -7.86
C ALA A 75 13.97 3.77 -7.13
N LYS A 76 12.79 3.90 -7.74
CA LYS A 76 11.60 4.48 -7.09
C LYS A 76 11.04 3.61 -5.97
N GLU A 77 10.98 2.30 -6.16
CA GLU A 77 10.57 1.36 -5.10
C GLU A 77 11.57 1.33 -3.94
N LEU A 78 12.86 1.32 -4.23
CA LEU A 78 13.91 1.42 -3.22
C LEU A 78 13.84 2.75 -2.46
N SER A 79 13.54 3.87 -3.12
CA SER A 79 13.35 5.14 -2.44
C SER A 79 12.09 5.15 -1.56
N ARG A 80 11.00 4.49 -1.95
CA ARG A 80 9.81 4.30 -1.12
C ARG A 80 10.09 3.42 0.09
N ILE A 81 10.81 2.33 -0.07
CA ILE A 81 11.23 1.45 1.02
C ILE A 81 12.16 2.20 1.98
N ASN A 82 13.10 2.98 1.48
CA ASN A 82 13.98 3.83 2.29
C ASN A 82 13.21 4.90 3.06
N THR A 83 12.16 5.47 2.48
CA THR A 83 11.29 6.43 3.17
C THR A 83 10.49 5.75 4.30
N GLN A 84 9.97 4.55 4.07
CA GLN A 84 9.30 3.76 5.11
C GLN A 84 10.27 3.33 6.23
N LEU A 85 11.47 2.94 5.89
CA LEU A 85 12.53 2.61 6.85
C LEU A 85 12.99 3.86 7.64
N ALA A 86 13.03 5.03 7.02
CA ALA A 86 13.34 6.28 7.69
C ALA A 86 12.27 6.68 8.72
N ILE A 87 10.99 6.48 8.42
CA ILE A 87 9.87 6.70 9.35
C ILE A 87 9.94 5.70 10.51
N ARG A 88 10.25 4.45 10.24
CA ARG A 88 10.45 3.42 11.25
C ARG A 88 11.67 3.70 12.14
N ASN A 89 12.72 4.24 11.57
CA ASN A 89 13.91 4.70 12.30
C ASN A 89 13.63 5.87 13.25
N HIS A 90 12.69 6.74 12.94
CA HIS A 90 12.31 7.84 13.82
C HIS A 90 11.68 7.34 15.14
N ARG A 91 10.86 6.29 15.09
CA ARG A 91 10.32 5.65 16.30
C ARG A 91 11.41 4.94 17.09
N MET A 92 12.32 4.23 16.42
CA MET A 92 13.46 3.57 17.07
C MET A 92 14.42 4.56 17.73
N ARG A 93 14.67 5.70 17.10
CA ARG A 93 15.51 6.76 17.70
C ARG A 93 14.92 7.32 18.98
N ARG A 94 13.61 7.50 19.07
CA ARG A 94 12.92 7.90 20.30
C ARG A 94 13.06 6.86 21.40
N VAL A 95 12.85 5.59 21.08
CA VAL A 95 12.99 4.48 22.02
C VAL A 95 14.45 4.36 22.51
N LEU A 96 15.41 4.45 21.61
CA LEU A 96 16.85 4.43 21.96
C LEU A 96 17.25 5.62 22.84
N LYS A 97 16.72 6.81 22.62
CA LYS A 97 16.94 7.97 23.48
C LYS A 97 16.38 7.75 24.90
N ILE A 98 15.17 7.18 25.00
CA ILE A 98 14.55 6.88 26.29
C ILE A 98 15.37 5.84 27.04
N ILE A 99 15.86 4.79 26.38
CA ILE A 99 16.71 3.75 26.97
C ILE A 99 18.05 4.35 27.42
N ALA A 100 18.66 5.20 26.59
CA ALA A 100 19.92 5.86 26.93
C ALA A 100 19.79 6.78 28.15
N VAL A 101 18.72 7.54 28.24
CA VAL A 101 18.44 8.40 29.41
C VAL A 101 18.18 7.55 30.67
N ALA A 102 17.41 6.48 30.56
CA ALA A 102 17.15 5.55 31.67
C ALA A 102 18.44 4.89 32.16
N LEU A 103 19.33 4.50 31.26
CA LEU A 103 20.65 3.94 31.60
C LEU A 103 21.54 4.96 32.31
N LEU A 104 21.56 6.20 31.86
CA LEU A 104 22.33 7.30 32.50
C LEU A 104 21.82 7.57 33.91
N VAL A 105 20.51 7.62 34.10
CA VAL A 105 19.89 7.79 35.42
C VAL A 105 20.22 6.62 36.34
N PHE A 106 20.19 5.41 35.84
CA PHE A 106 20.51 4.19 36.60
C PHE A 106 21.98 4.18 37.06
N VAL A 107 22.91 4.54 36.16
CA VAL A 107 24.33 4.63 36.47
C VAL A 107 24.58 5.74 37.49
N ALA A 108 23.92 6.89 37.36
CA ALA A 108 24.03 7.98 38.31
C ALA A 108 23.53 7.58 39.71
N LEU A 109 22.44 6.82 39.78
CA LEU A 109 21.90 6.26 41.03
C LEU A 109 22.87 5.28 41.71
N ILE A 110 23.49 4.39 40.92
CA ILE A 110 24.50 3.46 41.46
C ILE A 110 25.69 4.21 41.98
N PHE A 111 26.15 5.24 41.26
CA PHE A 111 27.29 6.07 41.68
C PHE A 111 26.97 6.84 42.98
N ALA A 112 25.72 7.33 43.13
CA ALA A 112 25.27 7.99 44.34
C ALA A 112 25.15 7.01 45.55
N ILE A 113 24.84 5.75 45.32
CA ILE A 113 24.77 4.74 46.38
C ILE A 113 26.16 4.26 46.79
N MET A 114 27.10 4.21 45.85
CA MET A 114 28.49 3.81 46.12
C MET A 114 29.38 4.92 46.73
N ALA A 115 28.92 6.14 46.59
CA ALA A 115 29.57 7.27 47.26
C ALA A 115 29.06 7.40 48.71
#